data_79eb268b6f367286d684bca5eee3b32a
#
_entry.id   79eb268b6f367286d684bca5eee3b32a
#
_cell.length_a   1.000
_cell.length_b   1.000
_cell.length_c   1.000
_cell.angle_alpha   90.00
_cell.angle_beta   90.00
_cell.angle_gamma   90.00
#
_symmetry.space_group_name_H-M   'P 1'
#
loop_
_entity.id
_entity.type
_entity.pdbx_description
1 polymer ?
#
loop_
_entity_poly.entity_id
_entity_poly.type
_entity_poly.pdbx_seq_one_letter_code
_entity_poly.pdbx_strand_id
1 'polypeptide(L)'
;HMIIGSSLMGIAHEEFTRIFTVGIQFGAILSVVVLYWRRFFEGFSTYPLLVAGFIPAAIAGLLFKDAIDLLLENIGVVAAALFIGGIVLLFIDRWFPHDHEDRQAPLGWKDALFIGCFQVIAMVPGISRSAATIIGGLTRKLSRAQAAEFSFLLAVPTMWAATAKTLWDHYQEGGMFTSEQWKLFGIGNVVAFVVAALAIKGFVGFLNKHGFKPFGWYRIGLGALLLALLWAGVDLRVI
;
A
#
# COMPACT_ATOMS: atom_id res chain seq x y z
N HIS A 1 3.91 3.16 -8.44
CA HIS A 1 5.22 3.38 -9.08
C HIS A 1 5.62 2.24 -10.01
N MET A 2 5.35 0.98 -9.65
CA MET A 2 5.66 -0.18 -10.52
C MET A 2 4.87 -0.11 -11.82
N ILE A 3 3.59 0.24 -11.76
CA ILE A 3 2.75 0.47 -12.94
C ILE A 3 3.37 1.53 -13.88
N ILE A 4 3.80 2.67 -13.31
CA ILE A 4 4.47 3.72 -14.10
C ILE A 4 5.78 3.20 -14.71
N GLY A 5 6.56 2.44 -13.96
CA GLY A 5 7.81 1.85 -14.44
C GLY A 5 7.58 0.86 -15.59
N SER A 6 6.63 -0.07 -15.46
CA SER A 6 6.30 -1.03 -16.51
C SER A 6 5.74 -0.37 -17.78
N SER A 7 4.95 0.70 -17.60
CA SER A 7 4.43 1.50 -18.71
C SER A 7 5.56 2.20 -19.48
N LEU A 8 6.51 2.82 -18.77
CA LEU A 8 7.68 3.47 -19.39
C LEU A 8 8.60 2.49 -20.11
N MET A 9 8.66 1.23 -19.66
CA MET A 9 9.43 0.16 -20.32
C MET A 9 8.65 -0.54 -21.45
N GLY A 10 7.38 -0.20 -21.67
CA GLY A 10 6.54 -0.78 -22.71
C GLY A 10 6.09 -2.22 -22.43
N ILE A 11 6.23 -2.72 -21.20
CA ILE A 11 5.89 -4.10 -20.79
C ILE A 11 4.65 -4.19 -19.91
N ALA A 12 3.93 -3.09 -19.71
CA ALA A 12 2.77 -3.03 -18.81
C ALA A 12 1.62 -3.96 -19.25
N HIS A 13 1.51 -4.22 -20.56
CA HIS A 13 0.46 -5.07 -21.15
C HIS A 13 0.77 -6.57 -21.08
N GLU A 14 2.00 -6.95 -20.72
CA GLU A 14 2.35 -8.36 -20.60
C GLU A 14 1.67 -8.96 -19.36
N GLU A 15 0.94 -10.05 -19.54
CA GLU A 15 0.27 -10.77 -18.47
C GLU A 15 1.24 -11.14 -17.34
N PHE A 16 2.42 -11.63 -17.69
CA PHE A 16 3.47 -11.95 -16.72
C PHE A 16 3.87 -10.73 -15.90
N THR A 17 4.03 -9.55 -16.51
CA THR A 17 4.41 -8.31 -15.79
C THR A 17 3.36 -7.91 -14.76
N ARG A 18 2.08 -8.07 -15.09
CA ARG A 18 0.97 -7.80 -14.15
C ARG A 18 1.04 -8.73 -12.94
N ILE A 19 1.16 -10.04 -13.17
CA ILE A 19 1.23 -11.04 -12.09
C ILE A 19 2.52 -10.88 -11.29
N PHE A 20 3.65 -10.65 -11.97
CA PHE A 20 4.94 -10.40 -11.33
C PHE A 20 4.89 -9.20 -10.39
N THR A 21 4.29 -8.09 -10.84
CA THR A 21 4.14 -6.86 -10.04
C THR A 21 3.37 -7.09 -8.74
N VAL A 22 2.35 -7.94 -8.77
CA VAL A 22 1.61 -8.33 -7.56
C VAL A 22 2.40 -9.36 -6.75
N GLY A 23 2.98 -10.34 -7.42
CA GLY A 23 3.66 -11.46 -6.78
C GLY A 23 4.92 -11.10 -6.00
N ILE A 24 5.71 -10.11 -6.47
CA ILE A 24 6.90 -9.64 -5.72
C ILE A 24 6.55 -8.86 -4.46
N GLN A 25 5.30 -8.44 -4.30
CA GLN A 25 4.84 -7.87 -3.05
C GLN A 25 4.89 -8.87 -1.89
N PHE A 26 4.87 -10.16 -2.19
CA PHE A 26 5.05 -11.21 -1.18
C PHE A 26 6.40 -11.07 -0.46
N GLY A 27 7.49 -10.85 -1.20
CA GLY A 27 8.80 -10.58 -0.61
C GLY A 27 8.80 -9.35 0.30
N ALA A 28 8.17 -8.26 -0.16
CA ALA A 28 8.05 -7.04 0.64
C ALA A 28 7.25 -7.27 1.94
N ILE A 29 6.17 -8.06 1.88
CA ILE A 29 5.36 -8.39 3.05
C ILE A 29 6.11 -9.30 4.01
N LEU A 30 6.86 -10.26 3.48
CA LEU A 30 7.70 -11.14 4.29
C LEU A 30 8.71 -10.34 5.13
N SER A 31 9.21 -9.22 4.60
CA SER A 31 10.07 -8.31 5.37
C SER A 31 9.36 -7.71 6.58
N VAL A 32 8.07 -7.39 6.47
CA VAL A 32 7.26 -6.92 7.60
C VAL A 32 7.14 -8.01 8.67
N VAL A 33 6.82 -9.24 8.26
CA VAL A 33 6.71 -10.38 9.18
C VAL A 33 8.03 -10.61 9.92
N VAL A 34 9.16 -10.54 9.22
CA VAL A 34 10.50 -10.72 9.82
C VAL A 34 10.85 -9.57 10.75
N LEU A 35 10.59 -8.31 10.36
CA LEU A 35 10.91 -7.15 11.19
C LEU A 35 10.05 -7.04 12.45
N TYR A 36 8.79 -7.44 12.35
CA TYR A 36 7.83 -7.38 13.45
C TYR A 36 7.44 -8.78 13.96
N TRP A 37 8.35 -9.78 13.81
CA TRP A 37 8.07 -11.17 14.14
C TRP A 37 7.51 -11.35 15.56
N ARG A 38 8.01 -10.57 16.55
CA ARG A 38 7.53 -10.60 17.92
C ARG A 38 6.02 -10.32 18.02
N ARG A 39 5.50 -9.37 17.24
CA ARG A 39 4.07 -9.04 17.22
C ARG A 39 3.20 -10.19 16.71
N PHE A 40 3.77 -11.08 15.89
CA PHE A 40 3.07 -12.25 15.38
C PHE A 40 3.21 -13.48 16.30
N PHE A 41 4.32 -13.62 17.02
CA PHE A 41 4.63 -14.86 17.74
C PHE A 41 4.60 -14.73 19.28
N GLU A 42 4.64 -13.53 19.85
CA GLU A 42 4.62 -13.30 21.30
C GLU A 42 3.21 -13.14 21.90
N GLY A 43 2.13 -13.23 21.09
CA GLY A 43 0.77 -13.17 21.61
C GLY A 43 -0.32 -13.18 20.55
N PHE A 44 -1.44 -13.82 20.87
CA PHE A 44 -2.59 -13.89 19.98
C PHE A 44 -3.40 -12.58 19.91
N SER A 45 -3.11 -11.57 20.72
CA SER A 45 -3.86 -10.31 20.79
C SER A 45 -3.79 -9.47 19.51
N THR A 46 -2.74 -9.62 18.71
CA THR A 46 -2.57 -8.90 17.44
C THR A 46 -3.51 -9.42 16.34
N TYR A 47 -3.79 -10.72 16.30
CA TYR A 47 -4.57 -11.33 15.21
C TYR A 47 -6.01 -10.81 15.12
N PRO A 48 -6.79 -10.72 16.21
CA PRO A 48 -8.14 -10.14 16.15
C PRO A 48 -8.15 -8.71 15.63
N LEU A 49 -7.11 -7.91 15.95
CA LEU A 49 -6.98 -6.55 15.45
C LEU A 49 -6.71 -6.51 13.95
N LEU A 50 -5.83 -7.39 13.45
CA LEU A 50 -5.55 -7.50 12.03
C LEU A 50 -6.77 -7.97 11.24
N VAL A 51 -7.51 -8.95 11.78
CA VAL A 51 -8.76 -9.42 11.19
C VAL A 51 -9.79 -8.29 11.16
N ALA A 52 -10.00 -7.58 12.28
CA ALA A 52 -10.92 -6.46 12.35
C ALA A 52 -10.57 -5.35 11.34
N GLY A 53 -9.28 -5.01 11.20
CA GLY A 53 -8.81 -4.03 10.23
C GLY A 53 -8.88 -4.50 8.77
N PHE A 54 -8.80 -5.82 8.53
CA PHE A 54 -8.88 -6.41 7.20
C PHE A 54 -10.32 -6.48 6.66
N ILE A 55 -11.30 -6.78 7.51
CA ILE A 55 -12.71 -7.02 7.13
C ILE A 55 -13.29 -5.90 6.23
N PRO A 56 -13.21 -4.60 6.56
CA PRO A 56 -13.79 -3.55 5.70
C PRO A 56 -13.23 -3.57 4.28
N ALA A 57 -11.91 -3.74 4.16
CA ALA A 57 -11.26 -3.81 2.86
C ALA A 57 -11.62 -5.09 2.09
N ALA A 58 -11.73 -6.23 2.75
CA ALA A 58 -12.15 -7.47 2.11
C ALA A 58 -13.58 -7.36 1.55
N ILE A 59 -14.51 -6.83 2.35
CA ILE A 59 -15.89 -6.62 1.92
C ILE A 59 -15.95 -5.63 0.75
N ALA A 60 -15.27 -4.48 0.86
CA ALA A 60 -15.27 -3.48 -0.21
C ALA A 60 -14.63 -4.00 -1.50
N GLY A 61 -13.51 -4.74 -1.40
CA GLY A 61 -12.84 -5.33 -2.55
C GLY A 61 -13.69 -6.38 -3.28
N LEU A 62 -14.54 -7.12 -2.55
CA LEU A 62 -15.46 -8.08 -3.17
C LEU A 62 -16.68 -7.38 -3.79
N LEU A 63 -17.25 -6.38 -3.10
CA LEU A 63 -18.47 -5.71 -3.55
C LEU A 63 -18.22 -4.72 -4.70
N PHE A 64 -17.08 -4.06 -4.71
CA PHE A 64 -16.75 -2.98 -5.66
C PHE A 64 -15.65 -3.35 -6.65
N LYS A 65 -15.40 -4.67 -6.86
CA LYS A 65 -14.33 -5.15 -7.74
C LYS A 65 -14.35 -4.45 -9.11
N ASP A 66 -15.47 -4.50 -9.81
CA ASP A 66 -15.59 -3.95 -11.16
C ASP A 66 -15.37 -2.43 -11.20
N ALA A 67 -15.86 -1.70 -10.18
CA ALA A 67 -15.62 -0.27 -10.06
C ALA A 67 -14.15 0.05 -9.77
N ILE A 68 -13.47 -0.76 -8.97
CA ILE A 68 -12.04 -0.61 -8.66
C ILE A 68 -11.22 -0.87 -9.92
N ASP A 69 -11.55 -1.92 -10.68
CA ASP A 69 -10.87 -2.28 -11.93
C ASP A 69 -10.98 -1.14 -12.95
N LEU A 70 -12.17 -0.56 -13.13
CA LEU A 70 -12.39 0.62 -13.98
C LEU A 70 -11.56 1.85 -13.55
N LEU A 71 -11.40 2.05 -12.24
CA LEU A 71 -10.58 3.15 -11.72
C LEU A 71 -9.08 2.90 -11.96
N LEU A 72 -8.63 1.64 -11.92
CA LEU A 72 -7.24 1.25 -12.17
C LEU A 72 -6.80 1.54 -13.60
N GLU A 73 -7.71 1.45 -14.56
CA GLU A 73 -7.44 1.74 -15.97
C GLU A 73 -7.32 3.25 -16.26
N ASN A 74 -7.78 4.11 -15.34
CA ASN A 74 -7.81 5.55 -15.56
C ASN A 74 -6.64 6.27 -14.91
N ILE A 75 -5.60 6.58 -15.69
CA ILE A 75 -4.42 7.30 -15.20
C ILE A 75 -4.74 8.70 -14.67
N GLY A 76 -5.79 9.33 -15.16
CA GLY A 76 -6.25 10.64 -14.67
C GLY A 76 -6.73 10.55 -13.22
N VAL A 77 -7.42 9.46 -12.86
CA VAL A 77 -7.81 9.17 -11.47
C VAL A 77 -6.56 8.97 -10.60
N VAL A 78 -5.59 8.19 -11.08
CA VAL A 78 -4.32 7.96 -10.36
C VAL A 78 -3.57 9.28 -10.11
N ALA A 79 -3.44 10.11 -11.15
CA ALA A 79 -2.74 11.39 -11.08
C ALA A 79 -3.45 12.39 -10.14
N ALA A 80 -4.79 12.51 -10.26
CA ALA A 80 -5.60 13.35 -9.39
C ALA A 80 -5.53 12.87 -7.92
N ALA A 81 -5.63 11.56 -7.67
CA ALA A 81 -5.53 10.99 -6.33
C ALA A 81 -4.14 11.16 -5.72
N LEU A 82 -3.07 11.08 -6.52
CA LEU A 82 -1.72 11.42 -6.08
C LEU A 82 -1.64 12.88 -5.67
N PHE A 83 -2.11 13.79 -6.53
CA PHE A 83 -2.04 15.23 -6.31
C PHE A 83 -2.84 15.65 -5.07
N ILE A 84 -4.13 15.28 -5.01
CA ILE A 84 -5.02 15.61 -3.88
C ILE A 84 -4.51 14.97 -2.59
N GLY A 85 -4.14 13.68 -2.63
CA GLY A 85 -3.57 12.99 -1.47
C GLY A 85 -2.25 13.61 -1.00
N GLY A 86 -1.45 14.16 -1.91
CA GLY A 86 -0.26 14.93 -1.57
C GLY A 86 -0.60 16.21 -0.81
N ILE A 87 -1.61 16.97 -1.26
CA ILE A 87 -2.10 18.16 -0.56
C ILE A 87 -2.58 17.79 0.85
N VAL A 88 -3.38 16.74 1.00
CA VAL A 88 -3.84 16.27 2.31
C VAL A 88 -2.64 16.00 3.24
N LEU A 89 -1.60 15.32 2.75
CA LEU A 89 -0.41 15.02 3.57
C LEU A 89 0.33 16.27 4.06
N LEU A 90 0.28 17.40 3.35
CA LEU A 90 0.89 18.64 3.82
C LEU A 90 0.23 19.19 5.10
N PHE A 91 -1.06 18.91 5.29
CA PHE A 91 -1.83 19.39 6.43
C PHE A 91 -1.86 18.40 7.60
N ILE A 92 -1.51 17.13 7.40
CA ILE A 92 -1.58 16.08 8.43
C ILE A 92 -0.77 16.46 9.67
N ASP A 93 0.44 16.99 9.50
CA ASP A 93 1.29 17.41 10.62
C ASP A 93 0.70 18.56 11.43
N ARG A 94 -0.17 19.38 10.81
CA ARG A 94 -0.89 20.45 11.49
C ARG A 94 -2.15 19.95 12.20
N TRP A 95 -2.86 18.98 11.60
CA TRP A 95 -4.07 18.40 12.18
C TRP A 95 -3.77 17.43 13.30
N PHE A 96 -2.60 16.76 13.25
CA PHE A 96 -2.13 15.80 14.24
C PHE A 96 -0.73 16.19 14.72
N PRO A 97 -0.62 17.20 15.63
CA PRO A 97 0.66 17.63 16.19
C PRO A 97 1.32 16.52 17.03
N HIS A 98 2.64 16.66 17.26
CA HIS A 98 3.49 15.66 17.92
C HIS A 98 3.15 15.36 19.39
N ASP A 99 2.24 16.09 20.00
CA ASP A 99 1.90 16.01 21.44
C ASP A 99 1.42 14.61 21.92
N HIS A 100 1.28 13.66 20.99
CA HIS A 100 0.86 12.28 21.27
C HIS A 100 1.99 11.25 21.13
N GLU A 101 3.23 11.65 20.87
CA GLU A 101 4.35 10.70 20.64
C GLU A 101 4.67 9.86 21.88
N ASP A 102 4.47 10.42 23.10
CA ASP A 102 4.70 9.71 24.37
C ASP A 102 3.52 8.83 24.82
N ARG A 103 2.38 8.90 24.14
CA ARG A 103 1.21 8.11 24.49
C ARG A 103 1.16 6.81 23.69
N GLN A 104 1.50 5.70 24.33
CA GLN A 104 1.15 4.38 23.85
C GLN A 104 -0.32 4.09 24.16
N ALA A 105 -1.23 4.59 23.32
CA ALA A 105 -2.64 4.24 23.46
C ALA A 105 -2.84 2.75 23.13
N PRO A 106 -3.56 1.99 23.97
CA PRO A 106 -3.88 0.60 23.64
C PRO A 106 -4.81 0.57 22.43
N LEU A 107 -4.39 -0.15 21.39
CA LEU A 107 -5.18 -0.34 20.19
C LEU A 107 -6.29 -1.37 20.47
N GLY A 108 -7.54 -0.94 20.35
CA GLY A 108 -8.71 -1.82 20.46
C GLY A 108 -9.22 -2.31 19.10
N TRP A 109 -10.09 -3.32 19.11
CA TRP A 109 -10.70 -3.87 17.90
C TRP A 109 -11.54 -2.83 17.13
N LYS A 110 -12.20 -1.89 17.83
CA LYS A 110 -12.95 -0.78 17.22
C LYS A 110 -12.04 0.19 16.47
N ASP A 111 -10.85 0.44 17.01
CA ASP A 111 -9.85 1.30 16.36
C ASP A 111 -9.29 0.61 15.13
N ALA A 112 -9.00 -0.68 15.23
CA ALA A 112 -8.55 -1.49 14.11
C ALA A 112 -9.59 -1.54 12.99
N LEU A 113 -10.87 -1.74 13.30
CA LEU A 113 -11.97 -1.70 12.33
C LEU A 113 -12.06 -0.33 11.65
N PHE A 114 -11.96 0.75 12.44
CA PHE A 114 -11.98 2.11 11.92
C PHE A 114 -10.81 2.38 10.95
N ILE A 115 -9.61 1.94 11.30
CA ILE A 115 -8.43 2.01 10.41
C ILE A 115 -8.68 1.19 9.14
N GLY A 116 -9.34 0.05 9.26
CA GLY A 116 -9.78 -0.76 8.12
C GLY A 116 -10.74 -0.02 7.17
N CYS A 117 -11.64 0.81 7.71
CA CYS A 117 -12.50 1.67 6.88
C CYS A 117 -11.66 2.71 6.10
N PHE A 118 -10.61 3.27 6.70
CA PHE A 118 -9.67 4.12 5.97
C PHE A 118 -8.91 3.36 4.88
N GLN A 119 -8.64 2.08 5.08
CA GLN A 119 -8.04 1.24 4.05
C GLN A 119 -8.92 1.10 2.80
N VAL A 120 -10.25 1.13 2.95
CA VAL A 120 -11.18 1.11 1.80
C VAL A 120 -10.95 2.32 0.89
N ILE A 121 -10.70 3.50 1.44
CA ILE A 121 -10.41 4.71 0.65
C ILE A 121 -9.17 4.49 -0.24
N ALA A 122 -8.21 3.70 0.24
CA ALA A 122 -6.99 3.39 -0.50
C ALA A 122 -7.18 2.40 -1.66
N MET A 123 -8.38 1.87 -1.88
CA MET A 123 -8.71 1.10 -3.08
C MET A 123 -8.81 2.01 -4.32
N VAL A 124 -9.05 3.31 -4.13
CA VAL A 124 -8.92 4.27 -5.22
C VAL A 124 -7.44 4.35 -5.63
N PRO A 125 -7.11 4.04 -6.90
CA PRO A 125 -5.74 4.05 -7.37
C PRO A 125 -5.10 5.43 -7.22
N GLY A 126 -3.84 5.45 -6.80
CA GLY A 126 -3.15 6.70 -6.49
C GLY A 126 -3.28 7.14 -5.03
N ILE A 127 -4.28 6.68 -4.27
CA ILE A 127 -4.31 6.87 -2.82
C ILE A 127 -3.34 5.86 -2.18
N SER A 128 -2.42 6.36 -1.39
CA SER A 128 -1.48 5.51 -0.67
C SER A 128 -2.21 4.74 0.44
N ARG A 129 -2.18 3.39 0.39
CA ARG A 129 -2.77 2.54 1.42
C ARG A 129 -2.17 2.85 2.80
N SER A 130 -0.84 2.90 2.91
CA SER A 130 -0.18 3.20 4.18
C SER A 130 -0.52 4.62 4.67
N ALA A 131 -0.59 5.62 3.79
CA ALA A 131 -1.02 6.95 4.20
C ALA A 131 -2.45 6.94 4.75
N ALA A 132 -3.39 6.30 4.08
CA ALA A 132 -4.79 6.21 4.54
C ALA A 132 -4.89 5.53 5.91
N THR A 133 -4.27 4.35 6.08
CA THR A 133 -4.32 3.62 7.35
C THR A 133 -3.57 4.32 8.48
N ILE A 134 -2.44 4.99 8.19
CA ILE A 134 -1.74 5.80 9.19
C ILE A 134 -2.60 6.98 9.63
N ILE A 135 -3.21 7.71 8.68
CA ILE A 135 -4.15 8.80 9.01
C ILE A 135 -5.31 8.26 9.87
N GLY A 136 -5.89 7.11 9.49
CA GLY A 136 -6.90 6.43 10.31
C GLY A 136 -6.43 6.16 11.74
N GLY A 137 -5.18 5.72 11.92
CA GLY A 137 -4.56 5.52 13.22
C GLY A 137 -4.38 6.82 14.01
N LEU A 138 -3.92 7.88 13.37
CA LEU A 138 -3.76 9.21 13.98
C LEU A 138 -5.09 9.78 14.47
N THR A 139 -6.20 9.60 13.74
CA THR A 139 -7.55 10.01 14.18
C THR A 139 -8.00 9.25 15.43
N ARG A 140 -7.46 8.05 15.66
CA ARG A 140 -7.67 7.25 16.86
C ARG A 140 -6.66 7.54 17.97
N LYS A 141 -5.90 8.64 17.85
CA LYS A 141 -4.90 9.11 18.83
C LYS A 141 -3.70 8.17 18.99
N LEU A 142 -3.42 7.33 18.01
CA LEU A 142 -2.18 6.57 17.98
C LEU A 142 -1.01 7.51 17.69
N SER A 143 0.17 7.20 18.22
CA SER A 143 1.39 7.89 17.79
C SER A 143 1.72 7.57 16.34
N ARG A 144 2.55 8.38 15.69
CA ARG A 144 2.99 8.14 14.31
C ARG A 144 3.65 6.78 14.15
N ALA A 145 4.49 6.40 15.11
CA ALA A 145 5.15 5.10 15.12
C ALA A 145 4.14 3.95 15.24
N GLN A 146 3.19 4.03 16.18
CA GLN A 146 2.13 3.02 16.34
C GLN A 146 1.24 2.90 15.11
N ALA A 147 0.81 4.03 14.55
CA ALA A 147 -0.03 4.06 13.35
C ALA A 147 0.71 3.46 12.14
N ALA A 148 2.00 3.77 11.96
CA ALA A 148 2.83 3.20 10.91
C ALA A 148 3.05 1.69 11.14
N GLU A 149 3.37 1.27 12.36
CA GLU A 149 3.53 -0.14 12.70
C GLU A 149 2.26 -0.93 12.40
N PHE A 150 1.10 -0.48 12.91
CA PHE A 150 -0.17 -1.15 12.64
C PHE A 150 -0.53 -1.17 11.15
N SER A 151 -0.25 -0.09 10.42
CA SER A 151 -0.41 -0.05 8.97
C SER A 151 0.41 -1.13 8.27
N PHE A 152 1.68 -1.33 8.66
CA PHE A 152 2.52 -2.39 8.09
C PHE A 152 2.02 -3.78 8.46
N LEU A 153 1.63 -4.01 9.71
CA LEU A 153 1.06 -5.29 10.14
C LEU A 153 -0.23 -5.62 9.38
N LEU A 154 -1.11 -4.63 9.20
CA LEU A 154 -2.36 -4.78 8.44
C LEU A 154 -2.12 -5.04 6.94
N ALA A 155 -0.96 -4.64 6.41
CA ALA A 155 -0.56 -4.98 5.05
C ALA A 155 -0.45 -6.50 4.85
N VAL A 156 -0.03 -7.23 5.88
CA VAL A 156 0.22 -8.67 5.76
C VAL A 156 -1.01 -9.42 5.29
N PRO A 157 -2.14 -9.45 6.02
CA PRO A 157 -3.33 -10.17 5.55
C PRO A 157 -3.88 -9.60 4.25
N THR A 158 -3.86 -8.27 4.07
CA THR A 158 -4.44 -7.60 2.91
C THR A 158 -3.72 -7.94 1.61
N MET A 159 -2.41 -7.82 1.61
CA MET A 159 -1.62 -8.06 0.39
C MET A 159 -1.41 -9.55 0.13
N TRP A 160 -1.36 -10.38 1.18
CA TRP A 160 -1.36 -11.84 1.00
C TRP A 160 -2.64 -12.32 0.32
N ALA A 161 -3.79 -11.83 0.77
CA ALA A 161 -5.07 -12.17 0.15
C ALA A 161 -5.11 -11.73 -1.33
N ALA A 162 -4.64 -10.51 -1.63
CA ALA A 162 -4.57 -10.02 -3.00
C ALA A 162 -3.61 -10.86 -3.88
N THR A 163 -2.40 -11.13 -3.39
CA THR A 163 -1.41 -11.95 -4.12
C THR A 163 -1.91 -13.38 -4.34
N ALA A 164 -2.47 -14.01 -3.29
CA ALA A 164 -3.02 -15.35 -3.38
C ALA A 164 -4.17 -15.42 -4.40
N LYS A 165 -5.05 -14.41 -4.40
CA LYS A 165 -6.14 -14.32 -5.38
C LYS A 165 -5.61 -14.19 -6.80
N THR A 166 -4.68 -13.27 -7.06
CA THR A 166 -4.09 -13.07 -8.40
C THR A 166 -3.43 -14.35 -8.93
N LEU A 167 -2.66 -15.05 -8.08
CA LEU A 167 -2.02 -16.32 -8.49
C LEU A 167 -3.05 -17.42 -8.71
N TRP A 168 -4.11 -17.47 -7.90
CA TRP A 168 -5.19 -18.43 -8.05
C TRP A 168 -5.97 -18.20 -9.35
N ASP A 169 -6.33 -16.94 -9.64
CA ASP A 169 -7.05 -16.58 -10.87
C ASP A 169 -6.23 -17.00 -12.11
N HIS A 170 -4.93 -16.67 -12.14
CA HIS A 170 -4.03 -17.09 -13.21
C HIS A 170 -3.95 -18.62 -13.39
N TYR A 171 -3.88 -19.36 -12.28
CA TYR A 171 -3.89 -20.84 -12.32
C TYR A 171 -5.20 -21.40 -12.90
N GLN A 172 -6.34 -20.81 -12.50
CA GLN A 172 -7.66 -21.23 -13.00
C GLN A 172 -7.84 -20.96 -14.50
N GLU A 173 -7.21 -19.91 -15.03
CA GLU A 173 -7.20 -19.57 -16.45
C GLU A 173 -6.25 -20.47 -17.27
N GLY A 174 -5.63 -21.46 -16.64
CA GLY A 174 -4.70 -22.40 -17.25
C GLY A 174 -3.29 -21.85 -17.42
N GLY A 175 -2.97 -20.72 -16.76
CA GLY A 175 -1.65 -20.12 -16.81
C GLY A 175 -0.61 -20.97 -16.07
N MET A 176 0.54 -21.17 -16.71
CA MET A 176 1.69 -21.84 -16.12
C MET A 176 2.94 -20.99 -16.30
N PHE A 177 3.70 -20.84 -15.24
CA PHE A 177 4.97 -20.12 -15.32
C PHE A 177 6.08 -21.01 -15.88
N THR A 178 6.87 -20.45 -16.79
CA THR A 178 8.10 -21.08 -17.27
C THR A 178 9.16 -21.10 -16.16
N SER A 179 10.18 -21.96 -16.31
CA SER A 179 11.31 -22.01 -15.37
C SER A 179 12.03 -20.66 -15.25
N GLU A 180 12.05 -19.88 -16.32
CA GLU A 180 12.66 -18.55 -16.35
C GLU A 180 11.83 -17.52 -15.56
N GLN A 181 10.51 -17.56 -15.71
CA GLN A 181 9.59 -16.74 -14.94
C GLN A 181 9.66 -17.06 -13.44
N TRP A 182 9.77 -18.33 -13.05
CA TRP A 182 9.99 -18.70 -11.65
C TRP A 182 11.31 -18.15 -11.09
N LYS A 183 12.40 -18.17 -11.87
CA LYS A 183 13.67 -17.54 -11.46
C LYS A 183 13.50 -16.03 -11.25
N LEU A 184 12.82 -15.35 -12.18
CA LEU A 184 12.54 -13.91 -12.05
C LEU A 184 11.68 -13.61 -10.81
N PHE A 185 10.66 -14.42 -10.54
CA PHE A 185 9.88 -14.31 -9.30
C PHE A 185 10.74 -14.45 -8.04
N GLY A 186 11.63 -15.43 -8.02
CA GLY A 186 12.54 -15.64 -6.90
C GLY A 186 13.45 -14.43 -6.66
N ILE A 187 14.13 -13.97 -7.72
CA ILE A 187 14.99 -12.79 -7.67
C ILE A 187 14.21 -11.54 -7.25
N GLY A 188 13.05 -11.30 -7.89
CA GLY A 188 12.20 -10.16 -7.59
C GLY A 188 11.74 -10.13 -6.14
N ASN A 189 11.36 -11.28 -5.58
CA ASN A 189 10.95 -11.39 -4.17
C ASN A 189 12.11 -11.15 -3.20
N VAL A 190 13.31 -11.64 -3.51
CA VAL A 190 14.51 -11.37 -2.69
C VAL A 190 14.85 -9.88 -2.71
N VAL A 191 14.87 -9.27 -3.87
CA VAL A 191 15.11 -7.82 -4.01
C VAL A 191 14.03 -7.02 -3.27
N ALA A 192 12.76 -7.36 -3.48
CA ALA A 192 11.64 -6.71 -2.81
C ALA A 192 11.74 -6.84 -1.27
N PHE A 193 12.11 -8.01 -0.76
CA PHE A 193 12.34 -8.24 0.66
C PHE A 193 13.44 -7.32 1.23
N VAL A 194 14.61 -7.30 0.59
CA VAL A 194 15.75 -6.50 1.09
C VAL A 194 15.42 -5.01 1.04
N VAL A 195 14.90 -4.52 -0.08
CA VAL A 195 14.56 -3.11 -0.25
C VAL A 195 13.45 -2.69 0.73
N ALA A 196 12.41 -3.51 0.89
CA ALA A 196 11.33 -3.23 1.83
C ALA A 196 11.84 -3.23 3.28
N ALA A 197 12.69 -4.18 3.67
CA ALA A 197 13.26 -4.23 5.02
C ALA A 197 14.06 -2.96 5.35
N LEU A 198 14.88 -2.48 4.43
CA LEU A 198 15.63 -1.23 4.57
C LEU A 198 14.70 -0.01 4.61
N ALA A 199 13.71 0.02 3.71
CA ALA A 199 12.75 1.11 3.63
C ALA A 199 11.91 1.21 4.92
N ILE A 200 11.40 0.10 5.45
CA ILE A 200 10.59 0.09 6.68
C ILE A 200 11.40 0.60 7.88
N LYS A 201 12.64 0.12 8.03
CA LYS A 201 13.53 0.59 9.12
C LYS A 201 13.78 2.10 9.05
N GLY A 202 14.01 2.62 7.84
CA GLY A 202 14.24 4.05 7.63
C GLY A 202 12.97 4.90 7.73
N PHE A 203 11.84 4.35 7.27
CA PHE A 203 10.59 5.10 7.14
C PHE A 203 10.06 5.61 8.48
N VAL A 204 9.99 4.78 9.50
CA VAL A 204 9.44 5.17 10.80
C VAL A 204 10.30 6.27 11.43
N GLY A 205 11.62 6.11 11.42
CA GLY A 205 12.54 7.14 11.92
C GLY A 205 12.45 8.44 11.12
N PHE A 206 12.33 8.34 9.79
CA PHE A 206 12.17 9.50 8.92
C PHE A 206 10.82 10.22 9.17
N LEU A 207 9.73 9.45 9.30
CA LEU A 207 8.40 9.98 9.57
C LEU A 207 8.34 10.72 10.92
N ASN A 208 8.94 10.15 11.96
CA ASN A 208 9.01 10.80 13.27
C ASN A 208 9.82 12.10 13.22
N LYS A 209 10.91 12.13 12.45
CA LYS A 209 11.78 13.32 12.37
C LYS A 209 11.24 14.43 11.46
N HIS A 210 10.66 14.08 10.30
CA HIS A 210 10.32 15.03 9.24
C HIS A 210 8.82 15.17 8.97
N GLY A 211 7.99 14.31 9.59
CA GLY A 211 6.55 14.28 9.36
C GLY A 211 6.16 13.82 7.97
N PHE A 212 4.94 14.20 7.58
CA PHE A 212 4.34 13.79 6.29
C PHE A 212 4.65 14.75 5.14
N LYS A 213 5.12 15.96 5.40
CA LYS A 213 5.34 17.00 4.39
C LYS A 213 6.23 16.57 3.22
N PRO A 214 7.39 15.89 3.43
CA PRO A 214 8.23 15.47 2.30
C PRO A 214 7.48 14.53 1.34
N PHE A 215 6.68 13.62 1.88
CA PHE A 215 5.85 12.72 1.09
C PHE A 215 4.72 13.47 0.35
N GLY A 216 4.15 14.50 0.99
CA GLY A 216 3.17 15.38 0.38
C GLY A 216 3.72 16.07 -0.86
N TRP A 217 4.88 16.73 -0.75
CA TRP A 217 5.53 17.41 -1.87
C TRP A 217 5.90 16.47 -3.01
N TYR A 218 6.46 15.30 -2.68
CA TYR A 218 6.76 14.27 -3.69
C TYR A 218 5.50 13.85 -4.47
N ARG A 219 4.39 13.62 -3.79
CA ARG A 219 3.13 13.21 -4.42
C ARG A 219 2.51 14.31 -5.26
N ILE A 220 2.56 15.56 -4.79
CA ILE A 220 2.09 16.72 -5.55
C ILE A 220 2.90 16.87 -6.83
N GLY A 221 4.25 16.81 -6.73
CA GLY A 221 5.13 16.92 -7.89
C GLY A 221 4.86 15.83 -8.92
N LEU A 222 4.76 14.56 -8.48
CA LEU A 222 4.48 13.43 -9.36
C LEU A 222 3.07 13.52 -9.97
N GLY A 223 2.07 13.85 -9.16
CA GLY A 223 0.67 13.99 -9.62
C GLY A 223 0.53 15.14 -10.62
N ALA A 224 1.15 16.30 -10.34
CA ALA A 224 1.15 17.45 -11.26
C ALA A 224 1.85 17.12 -12.58
N LEU A 225 2.99 16.42 -12.54
CA LEU A 225 3.68 15.96 -13.74
C LEU A 225 2.80 15.06 -14.59
N LEU A 226 2.15 14.05 -13.99
CA LEU A 226 1.26 13.15 -14.73
C LEU A 226 0.06 13.90 -15.33
N LEU A 227 -0.56 14.81 -14.58
CA LEU A 227 -1.66 15.64 -15.08
C LEU A 227 -1.22 16.54 -16.24
N ALA A 228 -0.02 17.14 -16.16
CA ALA A 228 0.54 17.95 -17.23
C ALA A 228 0.83 17.14 -18.50
N LEU A 229 1.37 15.92 -18.36
CA LEU A 229 1.60 15.03 -19.49
C LEU A 229 0.28 14.61 -20.16
N LEU A 230 -0.75 14.29 -19.38
CA LEU A 230 -2.08 13.98 -19.91
C LEU A 230 -2.68 15.17 -20.65
N TRP A 231 -2.54 16.38 -20.09
CA TRP A 231 -3.03 17.60 -20.72
C TRP A 231 -2.27 17.92 -22.01
N ALA A 232 -0.97 17.60 -22.08
CA ALA A 232 -0.16 17.72 -23.29
C ALA A 232 -0.47 16.67 -24.36
N GLY A 233 -1.47 15.78 -24.12
CA GLY A 233 -1.87 14.74 -25.06
C GLY A 233 -0.92 13.54 -25.11
N VAL A 234 -0.04 13.37 -24.13
CA VAL A 234 0.79 12.17 -24.02
C VAL A 234 -0.08 11.00 -23.62
N ASP A 235 -0.16 9.99 -24.48
CA ASP A 235 -0.91 8.76 -24.18
C ASP A 235 -0.16 7.92 -23.15
N LEU A 236 -0.54 8.09 -21.89
CA LEU A 236 -0.02 7.35 -20.75
C LEU A 236 -0.95 6.15 -20.50
N ARG A 237 -0.91 5.12 -21.36
CA ARG A 237 -1.69 3.91 -21.13
C ARG A 237 -1.08 3.11 -19.98
N VAL A 238 -1.89 2.81 -18.98
CA VAL A 238 -1.45 2.11 -17.78
C VAL A 238 -1.73 0.62 -17.86
N ILE A 239 -2.70 0.22 -18.65
CA ILE A 239 -3.08 -1.19 -18.89
C ILE A 239 -3.74 -1.30 -20.27
#